data_b38d54114e60d0e830f444ec5b68c965
#
_entry.id   b38d54114e60d0e830f444ec5b68c965
#
_cell.length_a   1.000
_cell.length_b   1.000
_cell.length_c   1.000
_cell.angle_alpha   90.00
_cell.angle_beta   90.00
_cell.angle_gamma   90.00
#
_symmetry.space_group_name_H-M   'P 1'
#
loop_
_entity.id
_entity.type
_entity.pdbx_description
1 polymer ?
#
loop_
_entity_poly.entity_id
_entity_poly.type
_entity_poly.pdbx_seq_one_letter_code
_entity_poly.pdbx_strand_id
1 'polypeptide(L)'
;MVNKAAWCATAALLLCSPLSLAAENMRLHGALVAEPCVIPPGDETVVLDFDTVIDKYLYLNTRTHGQAFKLHLAQCDLSLGKTVRVTFSGNESTALPGLLALNGASQASGIAIGMETPQGD
;
A
#
# COMPACT_ATOMS: atom_id res chain seq x y z
N MET A 1 -17.12 25.09 69.41
CA MET A 1 -15.93 25.64 68.76
C MET A 1 -15.68 24.89 67.51
N VAL A 2 -15.74 25.55 66.43
CA VAL A 2 -15.48 24.93 65.13
C VAL A 2 -14.00 24.72 64.99
N ASN A 3 -13.61 23.46 64.81
CA ASN A 3 -12.22 23.10 64.62
C ASN A 3 -11.78 23.55 63.24
N LYS A 4 -11.09 24.67 63.18
CA LYS A 4 -10.58 25.21 61.92
C LYS A 4 -9.57 24.27 61.24
N ALA A 5 -9.00 23.33 61.95
CA ALA A 5 -8.11 22.32 61.42
C ALA A 5 -8.80 21.29 60.50
N ALA A 6 -10.08 21.01 60.76
CA ALA A 6 -10.85 20.06 59.94
C ALA A 6 -11.16 20.61 58.54
N TRP A 7 -11.25 21.90 58.42
CA TRP A 7 -11.50 22.55 57.11
C TRP A 7 -10.29 22.62 56.20
N CYS A 8 -9.10 22.69 56.80
CA CYS A 8 -7.85 22.66 55.99
C CYS A 8 -7.56 21.27 55.45
N ALA A 9 -7.95 20.23 56.19
CA ALA A 9 -7.73 18.83 55.73
C ALA A 9 -8.62 18.46 54.55
N THR A 10 -9.86 18.97 54.52
CA THR A 10 -10.79 18.74 53.37
C THR A 10 -10.41 19.53 52.15
N ALA A 11 -9.88 20.74 52.32
CA ALA A 11 -9.38 21.52 51.19
C ALA A 11 -8.11 20.94 50.55
N ALA A 12 -7.25 20.33 51.38
CA ALA A 12 -6.03 19.65 50.89
C ALA A 12 -6.35 18.39 50.05
N LEU A 13 -7.42 17.68 50.39
CA LEU A 13 -7.87 16.52 49.62
C LEU A 13 -8.47 16.89 48.27
N LEU A 14 -9.07 18.09 48.13
CA LEU A 14 -9.59 18.58 46.88
C LEU A 14 -8.49 19.09 45.93
N LEU A 15 -7.34 19.43 46.45
CA LEU A 15 -6.18 19.89 45.66
C LEU A 15 -5.28 18.75 45.20
N CYS A 16 -5.46 17.54 45.73
CA CYS A 16 -4.87 16.31 45.21
C CYS A 16 -5.77 15.75 44.10
N SER A 17 -6.12 16.55 43.12
CA SER A 17 -6.59 16.02 41.84
C SER A 17 -5.46 15.15 41.31
N PRO A 18 -5.71 13.87 41.02
CA PRO A 18 -4.71 13.11 40.32
C PRO A 18 -4.44 13.86 39.02
N LEU A 19 -3.25 14.38 38.88
CA LEU A 19 -2.72 14.68 37.58
C LEU A 19 -2.90 13.36 36.81
N SER A 20 -3.95 13.30 36.01
CA SER A 20 -4.05 12.22 35.05
C SER A 20 -2.83 12.41 34.14
N LEU A 21 -1.79 11.72 34.46
CA LEU A 21 -0.72 11.50 33.51
C LEU A 21 -1.43 10.89 32.32
N ALA A 22 -1.58 11.68 31.27
CA ALA A 22 -2.00 11.18 29.99
C ALA A 22 -1.06 10.03 29.71
N ALA A 23 -1.53 8.80 29.91
CA ALA A 23 -0.76 7.64 29.55
C ALA A 23 -0.41 7.80 28.08
N GLU A 24 0.83 7.58 27.75
CA GLU A 24 1.27 7.56 26.37
C GLU A 24 0.55 6.42 25.66
N ASN A 25 -0.67 6.68 25.22
CA ASN A 25 -1.51 5.70 24.51
C ASN A 25 -1.17 5.66 23.03
N MET A 26 -0.30 6.55 22.55
CA MET A 26 0.06 6.64 21.15
C MET A 26 1.57 6.60 21.02
N ARG A 27 2.07 5.47 20.48
CA ARG A 27 3.45 5.34 20.08
C ARG A 27 3.51 5.38 18.56
N LEU A 28 4.14 6.44 18.05
CA LEU A 28 4.42 6.53 16.62
C LEU A 28 5.77 5.85 16.37
N HIS A 29 5.70 4.73 15.67
CA HIS A 29 6.88 4.06 15.16
C HIS A 29 6.96 4.35 13.66
N GLY A 30 8.05 4.93 13.24
CA GLY A 30 8.32 5.18 11.84
C GLY A 30 9.81 5.24 11.59
N ALA A 31 10.23 4.75 10.44
CA ALA A 31 11.56 5.02 9.91
C ALA A 31 11.44 6.15 8.91
N LEU A 32 12.31 7.16 9.03
CA LEU A 32 12.46 8.14 7.96
C LEU A 32 13.19 7.45 6.81
N VAL A 33 12.45 7.19 5.74
CA VAL A 33 13.01 6.66 4.51
C VAL A 33 13.16 7.81 3.54
N ALA A 34 14.37 7.98 3.01
CA ALA A 34 14.58 8.93 1.94
C ALA A 34 13.92 8.39 0.66
N GLU A 35 12.96 9.13 0.14
CA GLU A 35 12.28 8.80 -1.10
C GLU A 35 12.95 9.56 -2.25
N PRO A 36 13.76 8.88 -3.09
CA PRO A 36 14.47 9.57 -4.17
C PRO A 36 13.55 10.03 -5.29
N CYS A 37 12.36 9.47 -5.41
CA CYS A 37 11.36 9.85 -6.41
C CYS A 37 9.98 9.93 -5.77
N VAL A 38 9.06 10.62 -6.44
CA VAL A 38 7.66 10.68 -6.05
C VAL A 38 6.78 10.15 -7.18
N ILE A 39 5.64 9.60 -6.82
CA ILE A 39 4.59 9.26 -7.77
C ILE A 39 3.68 10.48 -7.87
N PRO A 40 3.55 11.12 -9.03
CA PRO A 40 2.68 12.29 -9.18
C PRO A 40 1.23 11.96 -8.86
N PRO A 41 0.46 12.93 -8.32
CA PRO A 41 -0.98 12.74 -8.13
C PRO A 41 -1.68 12.34 -9.44
N GLY A 42 -2.50 11.29 -9.39
CA GLY A 42 -3.16 10.71 -10.55
C GLY A 42 -2.43 9.54 -11.19
N ASP A 43 -1.15 9.37 -10.89
CA ASP A 43 -0.33 8.28 -11.44
C ASP A 43 -0.24 7.06 -10.49
N GLU A 44 -0.93 7.10 -9.36
CA GLU A 44 -0.96 6.00 -8.39
C GLU A 44 -1.71 4.78 -8.92
N THR A 45 -2.58 4.98 -9.89
CA THR A 45 -3.36 3.91 -10.50
C THR A 45 -3.12 3.88 -11.99
N VAL A 46 -2.70 2.74 -12.49
CA VAL A 46 -2.53 2.48 -13.92
C VAL A 46 -3.62 1.53 -14.37
N VAL A 47 -4.41 1.95 -15.34
CA VAL A 47 -5.47 1.14 -15.94
C VAL A 47 -5.00 0.68 -17.32
N LEU A 48 -5.04 -0.62 -17.52
CA LEU A 48 -4.73 -1.24 -18.81
C LEU A 48 -5.99 -1.86 -19.38
N ASP A 49 -6.30 -1.49 -20.61
CA ASP A 49 -7.38 -2.08 -21.38
C ASP A 49 -6.78 -3.06 -22.39
N PHE A 50 -7.10 -4.34 -22.22
CA PHE A 50 -6.66 -5.39 -23.12
C PHE A 50 -7.55 -5.54 -24.36
N ASP A 51 -8.57 -4.69 -24.48
CA ASP A 51 -9.58 -4.80 -25.54
C ASP A 51 -10.22 -6.20 -25.57
N THR A 52 -10.66 -6.62 -26.75
CA THR A 52 -11.24 -7.94 -26.96
C THR A 52 -10.14 -8.98 -27.10
N VAL A 53 -10.12 -9.92 -26.16
CA VAL A 53 -9.23 -11.08 -26.22
C VAL A 53 -10.00 -12.24 -26.83
N ILE A 54 -9.51 -12.74 -27.96
CA ILE A 54 -10.15 -13.84 -28.68
C ILE A 54 -9.61 -15.17 -28.13
N ASP A 55 -10.47 -16.00 -27.62
CA ASP A 55 -10.11 -17.30 -27.02
C ASP A 55 -9.41 -18.22 -28.02
N LYS A 56 -9.82 -18.22 -29.27
CA LYS A 56 -9.15 -18.98 -30.34
C LYS A 56 -7.67 -18.62 -30.45
N TYR A 57 -7.34 -17.35 -30.27
CA TYR A 57 -5.94 -16.91 -30.30
C TYR A 57 -5.16 -17.48 -29.10
N LEU A 58 -5.79 -17.55 -27.94
CA LEU A 58 -5.18 -18.15 -26.75
C LEU A 58 -4.97 -19.65 -26.90
N TYR A 59 -5.89 -20.35 -27.54
CA TYR A 59 -5.73 -21.78 -27.82
C TYR A 59 -4.57 -22.06 -28.77
N LEU A 60 -4.35 -21.18 -29.74
CA LEU A 60 -3.29 -21.36 -30.73
C LEU A 60 -1.92 -20.92 -30.22
N ASN A 61 -1.87 -19.84 -29.43
CA ASN A 61 -0.63 -19.17 -29.07
C ASN A 61 -0.33 -19.24 -27.56
N THR A 62 -1.21 -19.80 -26.75
CA THR A 62 -1.14 -19.92 -25.29
C THR A 62 -1.17 -18.59 -24.53
N ARG A 63 -0.88 -17.48 -25.16
CA ARG A 63 -0.87 -16.14 -24.56
C ARG A 63 -1.21 -15.09 -25.61
N THR A 64 -1.65 -13.93 -25.15
CA THR A 64 -1.84 -12.74 -26.00
C THR A 64 -0.52 -12.01 -26.21
N HIS A 65 -0.54 -11.04 -27.11
CA HIS A 65 0.53 -10.05 -27.17
C HIS A 65 0.57 -9.24 -25.87
N GLY A 66 1.77 -8.91 -25.43
CA GLY A 66 1.96 -8.07 -24.25
C GLY A 66 1.42 -6.65 -24.48
N GLN A 67 0.78 -6.11 -23.45
CA GLN A 67 0.37 -4.71 -23.41
C GLN A 67 1.39 -3.93 -22.59
N ALA A 68 2.06 -2.98 -23.23
CA ALA A 68 3.04 -2.15 -22.54
C ALA A 68 2.34 -1.11 -21.66
N PHE A 69 2.88 -0.88 -20.50
CA PHE A 69 2.48 0.21 -19.64
C PHE A 69 3.71 0.91 -19.06
N LYS A 70 3.53 2.09 -18.52
CA LYS A 70 4.61 2.87 -17.94
C LYS A 70 4.26 3.25 -16.51
N LEU A 71 5.26 3.15 -15.65
CA LEU A 71 5.19 3.73 -14.31
C LEU A 71 5.92 5.06 -14.35
N HIS A 72 5.23 6.11 -13.95
CA HIS A 72 5.79 7.45 -13.95
C HIS A 72 6.30 7.81 -12.56
N LEU A 73 7.58 8.13 -12.49
CA LEU A 73 8.23 8.66 -11.29
C LEU A 73 8.72 10.07 -11.61
N ALA A 74 8.50 10.99 -10.70
CA ALA A 74 8.86 12.38 -10.87
C ALA A 74 9.75 12.88 -9.73
N GLN A 75 10.37 14.03 -9.94
CA GLN A 75 11.19 14.68 -8.94
C GLN A 75 12.23 13.75 -8.30
N CYS A 76 12.88 12.96 -9.15
CA CYS A 76 13.88 12.02 -8.69
C CYS A 76 15.16 12.73 -8.25
N ASP A 77 15.63 12.41 -7.04
CA ASP A 77 16.92 12.85 -6.54
C ASP A 77 17.95 11.74 -6.73
N LEU A 78 18.76 11.87 -7.76
CA LEU A 78 19.77 10.86 -8.12
C LEU A 78 20.94 10.82 -7.13
N SER A 79 21.05 11.78 -6.22
CA SER A 79 22.04 11.72 -5.15
C SER A 79 21.66 10.71 -4.07
N LEU A 80 20.36 10.45 -3.89
CA LEU A 80 19.84 9.46 -2.93
C LEU A 80 19.83 8.04 -3.49
N GLY A 81 19.62 7.90 -4.79
CA GLY A 81 19.58 6.58 -5.42
C GLY A 81 19.40 6.71 -6.93
N LYS A 82 19.97 5.75 -7.66
CA LYS A 82 19.93 5.71 -9.12
C LYS A 82 19.17 4.51 -9.67
N THR A 83 18.65 3.68 -8.78
CA THR A 83 17.92 2.46 -9.15
C THR A 83 16.58 2.44 -8.44
N VAL A 84 15.60 1.85 -9.09
CA VAL A 84 14.26 1.66 -8.55
C VAL A 84 13.96 0.17 -8.55
N ARG A 85 13.51 -0.32 -7.41
CA ARG A 85 13.00 -1.69 -7.30
C ARG A 85 11.48 -1.64 -7.35
N VAL A 86 10.91 -2.36 -8.30
CA VAL A 86 9.47 -2.49 -8.42
C VAL A 86 9.08 -3.91 -8.02
N THR A 87 8.19 -4.02 -7.07
CA THR A 87 7.66 -5.31 -6.61
C THR A 87 6.17 -5.34 -6.90
N PHE A 88 5.76 -6.37 -7.62
CA PHE A 88 4.34 -6.60 -7.90
C PHE A 88 3.80 -7.62 -6.90
N SER A 89 2.62 -7.35 -6.38
CA SER A 89 1.92 -8.26 -5.48
C SER A 89 0.46 -8.37 -5.89
N GLY A 90 -0.11 -9.53 -5.66
CA GLY A 90 -1.51 -9.79 -5.98
C GLY A 90 -1.87 -11.23 -5.65
N ASN A 91 -3.09 -11.61 -5.97
CA ASN A 91 -3.53 -12.99 -5.80
C ASN A 91 -2.98 -13.86 -6.94
N GLU A 92 -2.23 -14.89 -6.57
CA GLU A 92 -1.67 -15.81 -7.55
C GLU A 92 -2.74 -16.79 -8.04
N SER A 93 -2.70 -17.10 -9.32
CA SER A 93 -3.57 -18.12 -9.92
C SER A 93 -3.17 -19.52 -9.44
N THR A 94 -4.11 -20.27 -8.93
CA THR A 94 -3.87 -21.66 -8.50
C THR A 94 -3.65 -22.60 -9.68
N ALA A 95 -4.31 -22.33 -10.81
CA ALA A 95 -4.18 -23.14 -12.01
C ALA A 95 -2.92 -22.80 -12.81
N LEU A 96 -2.45 -21.56 -12.72
CA LEU A 96 -1.29 -21.05 -13.44
C LEU A 96 -0.34 -20.35 -12.46
N PRO A 97 0.45 -21.12 -11.71
CA PRO A 97 1.37 -20.55 -10.71
C PRO A 97 2.33 -19.52 -11.32
N GLY A 98 2.60 -18.47 -10.58
CA GLY A 98 3.43 -17.36 -11.03
C GLY A 98 2.68 -16.26 -11.77
N LEU A 99 1.40 -16.48 -12.10
CA LEU A 99 0.55 -15.49 -12.77
C LEU A 99 -0.53 -14.98 -11.83
N LEU A 100 -1.02 -13.77 -12.09
CA LEU A 100 -2.06 -13.15 -11.28
C LEU A 100 -3.43 -13.72 -11.63
N ALA A 101 -4.19 -14.10 -10.61
CA ALA A 101 -5.57 -14.51 -10.75
C ALA A 101 -6.46 -13.31 -11.11
N LEU A 102 -7.54 -13.59 -11.84
CA LEU A 102 -8.57 -12.60 -12.08
C LEU A 102 -9.37 -12.32 -10.82
N ASN A 103 -9.86 -11.10 -10.72
CA ASN A 103 -10.76 -10.69 -9.64
C ASN A 103 -12.08 -11.49 -9.72
N GLY A 104 -12.71 -11.77 -8.57
CA GLY A 104 -13.97 -12.47 -8.51
C GLY A 104 -15.14 -11.78 -9.22
N ALA A 105 -15.04 -10.47 -9.47
CA ALA A 105 -15.99 -9.72 -10.28
C ALA A 105 -15.78 -9.89 -11.80
N SER A 106 -14.66 -10.50 -12.21
CA SER A 106 -14.41 -10.79 -13.61
C SER A 106 -15.36 -11.87 -14.13
N GLN A 107 -15.88 -11.67 -15.33
CA GLN A 107 -16.71 -12.67 -16.01
C GLN A 107 -15.86 -13.69 -16.79
N ALA A 108 -14.59 -13.40 -17.00
CA ALA A 108 -13.67 -14.31 -17.65
C ALA A 108 -13.16 -15.38 -16.68
N SER A 109 -12.82 -16.54 -17.20
CA SER A 109 -12.25 -17.65 -16.43
C SER A 109 -11.25 -18.42 -17.28
N GLY A 110 -10.41 -19.20 -16.61
CA GLY A 110 -9.43 -20.05 -17.29
C GLY A 110 -8.21 -19.33 -17.82
N ILE A 111 -8.04 -18.05 -17.45
CA ILE A 111 -6.89 -17.22 -17.84
C ILE A 111 -6.28 -16.57 -16.60
N ALA A 112 -5.06 -16.11 -16.75
CA ALA A 112 -4.36 -15.34 -15.73
C ALA A 112 -3.49 -14.27 -16.38
N ILE A 113 -3.00 -13.34 -15.59
CA ILE A 113 -2.23 -12.19 -16.09
C ILE A 113 -0.78 -12.36 -15.67
N GLY A 114 0.11 -12.35 -16.64
CA GLY A 114 1.55 -12.34 -16.43
C GLY A 114 2.12 -10.93 -16.52
N MET A 115 3.16 -10.69 -15.74
CA MET A 115 3.95 -9.48 -15.80
C MET A 115 5.32 -9.85 -16.34
N GLU A 116 5.82 -9.05 -17.28
CA GLU A 116 7.13 -9.30 -17.85
C GLU A 116 7.86 -7.98 -18.13
N THR A 117 9.17 -8.04 -18.24
CA THR A 117 9.96 -6.90 -18.68
C THR A 117 9.77 -6.68 -20.18
N PRO A 118 10.17 -5.51 -20.74
CA PRO A 118 10.12 -5.30 -22.19
C PRO A 118 10.95 -6.33 -22.99
N GLN A 119 11.87 -7.02 -22.35
CA GLN A 119 12.67 -8.09 -22.95
C GLN A 119 12.00 -9.46 -22.86
N GLY A 120 10.84 -9.56 -22.19
CA GLY A 120 10.08 -10.81 -22.08
C GLY A 120 10.41 -11.69 -20.89
N ASP A 121 11.09 -11.14 -19.89
CA ASP A 121 11.49 -11.87 -18.67
C ASP A 121 10.46 -11.73 -17.53
#